data_be444df9c96170bdc78d14e3165e452f
#
_entry.id   be444df9c96170bdc78d14e3165e452f
#
_cell.length_a   1.000
_cell.length_b   1.000
_cell.length_c   1.000
_cell.angle_alpha   90.00
_cell.angle_beta   90.00
_cell.angle_gamma   90.00
#
_symmetry.space_group_name_H-M   'P 1'
#
loop_
_entity.id
_entity.type
_entity.pdbx_description
1 polymer ?
#
loop_
_entity_poly.entity_id
_entity_poly.type
_entity_poly.pdbx_seq_one_letter_code
_entity_poly.pdbx_strand_id
1 'polypeptide(L)'
;MINKLIFFFCCLFFATNEKTPKADVHPTPKSMIQKAETAIIDAPSDGQIYNAKALNDFFQKLEKNEDQKSQKINIVHIGDSHIQGDLMTNEIRKKLQQKFGNAGRGLVFPYQLAKTNGSYNERFKSNRTWESYRNIHPVKNCPIGLSGIGLWRDSGGFVMEMDVKDLAYKFNTIKIITPQNQDMFDLAISSKINSIQTTEPKVITHKIKKGEVLGTIADKYNVSITEIKRDNHLKSNNIRAGRTLKIATKETRQKTISMSEFVPLAIKSDSYSHYYNSENALSRIFLIPNKEAKDYELNGIVLEKDAPGIIYSGIGVNGAKYSDYNKYPLFFEQLKSLHPDLLVFSLGTNESYDHLDPEKYIRELKEFISNIRAQKIDAPIIVMTPPPSLLRRKPNTYVDDYAKQILNIAQKENLAVWDLYEEFGGMSGIRQLKVQGLIGPDWVHYSKRGYEKQGDLFTQAFLRSYDNFKSKK
;
A
#
# COMPACT_ATOMS: atom_id res chain seq x y z
N MET A 1 -21.53 36.00 30.83
CA MET A 1 -20.94 37.10 31.61
C MET A 1 -19.45 37.02 31.47
N ILE A 2 -18.86 37.93 30.66
CA ILE A 2 -17.83 38.93 31.06
C ILE A 2 -16.46 38.25 31.35
N ASN A 3 -15.32 38.54 30.72
CA ASN A 3 -14.81 39.77 30.11
C ASN A 3 -13.63 39.49 29.16
N LYS A 4 -13.56 40.32 28.11
CA LYS A 4 -12.38 40.58 27.25
C LYS A 4 -11.37 41.42 28.04
N LEU A 5 -10.07 41.21 27.83
CA LEU A 5 -9.05 42.24 28.05
C LEU A 5 -8.05 42.26 26.90
N ILE A 6 -8.08 43.35 26.16
CA ILE A 6 -7.15 43.76 25.11
C ILE A 6 -6.06 44.58 25.80
N PHE A 7 -4.78 44.29 25.54
CA PHE A 7 -3.66 45.20 25.88
C PHE A 7 -2.97 45.64 24.57
N PHE A 8 -3.13 46.92 24.30
CA PHE A 8 -2.34 47.72 23.36
C PHE A 8 -1.09 48.19 24.07
N PHE A 9 0.10 48.06 23.49
CA PHE A 9 1.28 48.79 23.93
C PHE A 9 1.87 49.57 22.76
N CYS A 10 1.95 50.86 22.99
CA CYS A 10 2.41 51.92 22.09
C CYS A 10 3.95 52.00 22.13
N CYS A 11 4.62 51.97 20.97
CA CYS A 11 6.07 52.24 20.88
C CYS A 11 6.31 53.71 20.66
N LEU A 12 7.07 54.31 21.56
CA LEU A 12 7.67 55.63 21.42
C LEU A 12 9.08 55.54 20.81
N PHE A 13 9.30 56.28 19.75
CA PHE A 13 10.60 56.51 19.15
C PHE A 13 11.46 57.44 19.99
N PHE A 14 12.71 57.08 20.24
CA PHE A 14 13.80 58.02 20.52
C PHE A 14 14.95 57.80 19.56
N ALA A 15 15.24 58.82 18.79
CA ALA A 15 16.43 58.93 17.95
C ALA A 15 17.57 59.51 18.78
N THR A 16 18.71 58.84 18.83
CA THR A 16 19.99 59.43 19.26
C THR A 16 21.04 59.23 18.18
N ASN A 17 21.58 60.34 17.69
CA ASN A 17 22.74 60.43 16.83
C ASN A 17 24.01 60.12 17.62
N GLU A 18 24.79 59.14 17.21
CA GLU A 18 26.20 59.03 17.57
C GLU A 18 27.07 58.62 16.37
N LYS A 19 28.22 59.31 16.30
CA LYS A 19 29.19 59.27 15.20
C LYS A 19 29.98 57.97 15.18
N THR A 20 30.15 57.40 14.00
CA THR A 20 31.02 56.22 13.73
C THR A 20 32.50 56.61 13.77
N PRO A 21 33.37 55.83 14.41
CA PRO A 21 34.81 55.85 14.15
C PRO A 21 35.14 54.96 12.95
N LYS A 22 36.06 55.44 12.12
CA LYS A 22 36.67 54.68 11.03
C LYS A 22 37.47 53.50 11.58
N ALA A 23 37.14 52.27 11.12
CA ALA A 23 37.92 51.11 11.38
C ALA A 23 38.86 50.77 10.20
N ASP A 24 40.08 50.45 10.55
CA ASP A 24 41.17 50.08 9.67
C ASP A 24 40.88 48.79 8.87
N VAL A 25 41.22 48.85 7.58
CA VAL A 25 41.11 47.72 6.67
C VAL A 25 42.30 46.81 6.86
N HIS A 26 42.08 45.66 7.54
CA HIS A 26 43.03 44.53 7.46
C HIS A 26 42.66 43.64 6.24
N PRO A 27 43.70 43.17 5.49
CA PRO A 27 43.44 42.34 4.31
C PRO A 27 42.93 40.95 4.75
N THR A 28 41.73 40.57 4.23
CA THR A 28 41.17 39.23 4.36
C THR A 28 42.03 38.21 3.64
N PRO A 29 42.25 36.99 4.26
CA PRO A 29 42.92 35.89 3.56
C PRO A 29 42.00 35.42 2.41
N LYS A 30 42.56 35.30 1.22
CA LYS A 30 41.96 34.63 0.09
C LYS A 30 41.62 33.21 0.49
N SER A 31 40.39 32.94 0.85
CA SER A 31 39.89 31.59 0.96
C SER A 31 39.94 30.96 -0.44
N MET A 32 40.73 29.93 -0.58
CA MET A 32 40.64 28.99 -1.68
C MET A 32 39.27 28.37 -1.68
N ILE A 33 38.35 28.93 -2.45
CA ILE A 33 37.13 28.22 -2.85
C ILE A 33 37.65 27.20 -3.88
N GLN A 34 37.95 26.00 -3.42
CA GLN A 34 37.96 24.85 -4.29
C GLN A 34 36.57 24.76 -4.93
N LYS A 35 36.47 25.16 -6.19
CA LYS A 35 35.37 24.76 -7.05
C LYS A 35 35.37 23.24 -7.04
N ALA A 36 34.47 22.64 -6.27
CA ALA A 36 33.99 21.32 -6.57
C ALA A 36 33.38 21.45 -7.97
N GLU A 37 34.03 20.91 -8.97
CA GLU A 37 33.40 20.61 -10.25
C GLU A 37 32.25 19.67 -9.94
N THR A 38 31.05 20.23 -9.78
CA THR A 38 29.83 19.48 -9.94
C THR A 38 29.84 19.02 -11.39
N ALA A 39 30.23 17.77 -11.63
CA ALA A 39 29.99 17.14 -12.90
C ALA A 39 28.49 17.38 -13.20
N ILE A 40 28.22 18.16 -14.25
CA ILE A 40 26.87 18.29 -14.80
C ILE A 40 26.54 16.88 -15.27
N ILE A 41 25.73 16.19 -14.48
CA ILE A 41 25.24 14.87 -14.83
C ILE A 41 24.16 15.14 -15.88
N ASP A 42 24.51 14.88 -17.15
CA ASP A 42 23.51 14.83 -18.21
C ASP A 42 22.43 13.82 -17.79
N ALA A 43 21.29 14.34 -17.35
CA ALA A 43 20.12 13.51 -17.15
C ALA A 43 19.81 12.86 -18.50
N PRO A 44 19.57 11.52 -18.55
CA PRO A 44 19.26 10.87 -19.80
C PRO A 44 17.97 11.47 -20.36
N SER A 45 18.06 12.21 -21.45
CA SER A 45 16.93 12.85 -22.13
C SER A 45 15.92 11.87 -22.74
N ASP A 46 16.17 10.55 -22.63
CA ASP A 46 15.45 9.51 -23.35
C ASP A 46 14.68 8.54 -22.44
N GLY A 47 14.23 8.96 -21.23
CA GLY A 47 13.46 8.12 -20.34
C GLY A 47 14.19 6.83 -19.92
N GLN A 48 15.52 6.89 -19.71
CA GLN A 48 16.34 5.77 -19.28
C GLN A 48 16.50 5.76 -17.75
N ILE A 49 16.87 4.59 -17.20
CA ILE A 49 17.29 4.51 -15.80
C ILE A 49 18.72 5.03 -15.67
N TYR A 50 18.88 6.09 -14.88
CA TYR A 50 20.18 6.63 -14.54
C TYR A 50 20.95 5.63 -13.66
N ASN A 51 22.30 5.53 -13.88
CA ASN A 51 23.17 4.58 -13.20
C ASN A 51 22.68 3.11 -13.28
N ALA A 52 22.12 2.70 -14.44
CA ALA A 52 21.59 1.34 -14.64
C ALA A 52 22.60 0.22 -14.41
N LYS A 53 23.92 0.51 -14.40
CA LYS A 53 24.98 -0.46 -14.04
C LYS A 53 24.81 -1.03 -12.62
N ALA A 54 24.18 -0.28 -11.71
CA ALA A 54 23.85 -0.78 -10.37
C ALA A 54 22.87 -1.98 -10.39
N LEU A 55 22.23 -2.25 -11.55
CA LEU A 55 21.29 -3.35 -11.75
C LEU A 55 21.92 -4.57 -12.45
N ASN A 56 23.22 -4.55 -12.76
CA ASN A 56 23.85 -5.59 -13.60
C ASN A 56 23.61 -7.00 -13.04
N ASP A 57 23.78 -7.21 -11.73
CA ASP A 57 23.59 -8.53 -11.11
C ASP A 57 22.13 -8.99 -11.22
N PHE A 58 21.18 -8.07 -11.05
CA PHE A 58 19.77 -8.34 -11.26
C PHE A 58 19.47 -8.66 -12.74
N PHE A 59 20.04 -7.91 -13.67
CA PHE A 59 19.86 -8.15 -15.09
C PHE A 59 20.47 -9.49 -15.54
N GLN A 60 21.60 -9.91 -14.97
CA GLN A 60 22.15 -11.26 -15.19
C GLN A 60 21.18 -12.35 -14.72
N LYS A 61 20.60 -12.17 -13.52
CA LYS A 61 19.59 -13.10 -13.00
C LYS A 61 18.35 -13.14 -13.88
N LEU A 62 17.89 -11.98 -14.35
CA LEU A 62 16.72 -11.86 -15.23
C LEU A 62 16.94 -12.54 -16.57
N GLU A 63 18.12 -12.33 -17.20
CA GLU A 63 18.52 -12.97 -18.45
C GLU A 63 18.58 -14.51 -18.32
N LYS A 64 19.25 -14.99 -17.25
CA LYS A 64 19.28 -16.42 -16.96
C LYS A 64 17.88 -17.01 -16.82
N ASN A 65 16.96 -16.29 -16.20
CA ASN A 65 15.58 -16.76 -16.06
C ASN A 65 14.79 -16.67 -17.37
N GLU A 66 15.07 -15.68 -18.24
CA GLU A 66 14.47 -15.57 -19.59
C GLU A 66 14.83 -16.79 -20.43
N ASP A 67 16.09 -17.27 -20.35
CA ASP A 67 16.59 -18.41 -21.10
C ASP A 67 16.12 -19.75 -20.52
N GLN A 68 16.22 -19.93 -19.22
CA GLN A 68 16.03 -21.22 -18.56
C GLN A 68 14.61 -21.44 -18.01
N LYS A 69 13.84 -20.38 -17.80
CA LYS A 69 12.49 -20.39 -17.20
C LYS A 69 12.42 -21.26 -15.93
N SER A 70 13.39 -21.09 -15.02
CA SER A 70 13.59 -22.01 -13.89
C SER A 70 13.38 -21.38 -12.53
N GLN A 71 13.27 -20.05 -12.44
CA GLN A 71 13.24 -19.34 -11.15
C GLN A 71 12.08 -18.36 -11.04
N LYS A 72 11.67 -18.10 -9.80
CA LYS A 72 10.86 -16.95 -9.45
C LYS A 72 11.79 -15.76 -9.16
N ILE A 73 11.45 -14.59 -9.68
CA ILE A 73 12.17 -13.34 -9.46
C ILE A 73 11.27 -12.37 -8.74
N ASN A 74 11.69 -11.92 -7.56
CA ASN A 74 10.89 -11.10 -6.67
C ASN A 74 11.31 -9.62 -6.77
N ILE A 75 10.39 -8.78 -7.18
CA ILE A 75 10.53 -7.33 -7.18
C ILE A 75 9.62 -6.76 -6.10
N VAL A 76 10.18 -5.94 -5.21
CA VAL A 76 9.42 -5.31 -4.12
C VAL A 76 9.45 -3.80 -4.27
N HIS A 77 8.29 -3.20 -4.44
CA HIS A 77 8.11 -1.77 -4.64
C HIS A 77 7.49 -1.15 -3.38
N ILE A 78 8.23 -0.29 -2.71
CA ILE A 78 7.84 0.34 -1.45
C ILE A 78 7.56 1.83 -1.70
N GLY A 79 6.44 2.33 -1.18
CA GLY A 79 6.06 3.72 -1.37
C GLY A 79 4.94 4.20 -0.45
N ASP A 80 4.26 5.22 -0.89
CA ASP A 80 3.19 5.91 -0.17
C ASP A 80 1.81 5.67 -0.81
N SER A 81 0.94 6.70 -0.85
CA SER A 81 -0.38 6.66 -1.48
C SER A 81 -0.33 6.40 -3.00
N HIS A 82 0.77 6.77 -3.66
CA HIS A 82 0.94 6.50 -5.09
C HIS A 82 1.08 5.01 -5.40
N ILE A 83 1.51 4.21 -4.42
CA ILE A 83 1.71 2.77 -4.52
C ILE A 83 0.56 1.98 -3.89
N GLN A 84 -0.05 2.46 -2.80
CA GLN A 84 -1.08 1.73 -2.06
C GLN A 84 -2.28 1.31 -2.93
N GLY A 85 -2.67 2.15 -3.89
CA GLY A 85 -3.78 1.87 -4.81
C GLY A 85 -3.51 0.77 -5.84
N ASP A 86 -2.27 0.31 -5.97
CA ASP A 86 -1.80 -0.72 -6.91
C ASP A 86 -2.07 -0.38 -8.40
N LEU A 87 -2.30 0.87 -8.75
CA LEU A 87 -2.58 1.26 -10.14
C LEU A 87 -1.31 1.24 -11.00
N MET A 88 -0.26 1.93 -10.55
CA MET A 88 1.05 1.95 -11.21
C MET A 88 1.73 0.58 -11.15
N THR A 89 1.78 0.00 -9.96
CA THR A 89 2.42 -1.30 -9.71
C THR A 89 1.75 -2.44 -10.45
N ASN A 90 0.43 -2.40 -10.62
CA ASN A 90 -0.30 -3.38 -11.42
C ASN A 90 0.05 -3.29 -12.92
N GLU A 91 0.22 -2.09 -13.46
CA GLU A 91 0.65 -1.89 -14.86
C GLU A 91 2.06 -2.44 -15.08
N ILE A 92 3.00 -2.09 -14.19
CA ILE A 92 4.38 -2.61 -14.22
C ILE A 92 4.37 -4.14 -14.13
N ARG A 93 3.65 -4.69 -13.16
CA ARG A 93 3.53 -6.15 -12.93
C ARG A 93 3.04 -6.86 -14.18
N LYS A 94 1.94 -6.41 -14.78
CA LYS A 94 1.37 -7.01 -15.99
C LYS A 94 2.38 -7.06 -17.13
N LYS A 95 3.07 -5.95 -17.39
CA LYS A 95 4.03 -5.85 -18.51
C LYS A 95 5.28 -6.70 -18.28
N LEU A 96 5.85 -6.68 -17.08
CA LEU A 96 6.99 -7.52 -16.75
C LEU A 96 6.64 -9.00 -16.76
N GLN A 97 5.47 -9.37 -16.24
CA GLN A 97 4.99 -10.75 -16.27
C GLN A 97 4.65 -11.23 -17.68
N GLN A 98 4.17 -10.35 -18.54
CA GLN A 98 3.94 -10.67 -19.95
C GLN A 98 5.26 -11.04 -20.67
N LYS A 99 6.35 -10.35 -20.34
CA LYS A 99 7.66 -10.59 -20.95
C LYS A 99 8.40 -11.77 -20.30
N PHE A 100 8.43 -11.86 -18.98
CA PHE A 100 9.31 -12.76 -18.25
C PHE A 100 8.61 -13.94 -17.56
N GLY A 101 7.28 -14.07 -17.72
CA GLY A 101 6.48 -15.09 -17.06
C GLY A 101 5.81 -14.58 -15.76
N ASN A 102 4.68 -15.19 -15.41
CA ASN A 102 3.86 -14.82 -14.26
C ASN A 102 4.01 -15.87 -13.14
N ALA A 103 4.84 -15.58 -12.16
CA ALA A 103 5.08 -16.43 -11.00
C ALA A 103 4.15 -16.12 -9.79
N GLY A 104 3.22 -15.18 -9.94
CA GLY A 104 2.22 -14.89 -8.90
C GLY A 104 1.95 -13.41 -8.71
N ARG A 105 0.98 -13.12 -7.83
CA ARG A 105 0.55 -11.75 -7.49
C ARG A 105 1.55 -11.05 -6.56
N GLY A 106 2.22 -11.83 -5.70
CA GLY A 106 3.03 -11.29 -4.63
C GLY A 106 2.20 -10.83 -3.43
N LEU A 107 2.69 -9.83 -2.73
CA LEU A 107 2.06 -9.31 -1.52
C LEU A 107 0.66 -8.74 -1.79
N VAL A 108 -0.27 -9.12 -0.93
CA VAL A 108 -1.64 -8.58 -0.82
C VAL A 108 -1.95 -8.30 0.64
N PHE A 109 -2.84 -7.34 0.87
CA PHE A 109 -3.30 -6.97 2.21
C PHE A 109 -4.80 -6.66 2.20
N PRO A 110 -5.55 -6.96 3.27
CA PRO A 110 -7.00 -6.70 3.32
C PRO A 110 -7.34 -5.24 3.59
N TYR A 111 -6.98 -4.35 2.67
CA TYR A 111 -7.18 -2.90 2.77
C TYR A 111 -8.64 -2.51 3.05
N GLN A 112 -9.61 -3.28 2.50
CA GLN A 112 -11.04 -3.02 2.74
C GLN A 112 -11.42 -3.22 4.21
N LEU A 113 -10.82 -4.21 4.88
CA LEU A 113 -11.03 -4.46 6.31
C LEU A 113 -10.30 -3.41 7.17
N ALA A 114 -9.18 -2.88 6.67
CA ALA A 114 -8.45 -1.75 7.27
C ALA A 114 -9.09 -0.39 6.94
N LYS A 115 -10.26 -0.35 6.27
CA LYS A 115 -11.02 0.84 5.91
C LYS A 115 -10.19 1.86 5.11
N THR A 116 -9.42 1.38 4.14
CA THR A 116 -8.60 2.20 3.25
C THR A 116 -8.67 1.65 1.81
N ASN A 117 -8.20 2.44 0.83
CA ASN A 117 -8.09 2.00 -0.55
C ASN A 117 -6.95 0.99 -0.73
N GLY A 118 -7.02 0.20 -1.77
CA GLY A 118 -6.01 -0.79 -2.14
C GLY A 118 -6.28 -1.36 -3.52
N SER A 119 -5.62 -2.47 -3.85
CA SER A 119 -5.78 -3.18 -5.13
C SER A 119 -7.23 -3.57 -5.42
N TYR A 120 -7.58 -3.58 -6.70
CA TYR A 120 -8.86 -4.10 -7.21
C TYR A 120 -8.80 -5.58 -7.59
N ASN A 121 -7.62 -6.16 -7.62
CA ASN A 121 -7.40 -7.55 -8.06
C ASN A 121 -7.81 -8.57 -7.01
N GLU A 122 -7.85 -8.16 -5.74
CA GLU A 122 -8.25 -9.00 -4.60
C GLU A 122 -9.39 -8.35 -3.83
N ARG A 123 -10.25 -9.19 -3.30
CA ARG A 123 -11.34 -8.78 -2.42
C ARG A 123 -11.28 -9.54 -1.11
N PHE A 124 -11.31 -8.79 -0.03
CA PHE A 124 -11.39 -9.33 1.31
C PHE A 124 -12.74 -9.02 1.95
N LYS A 125 -13.31 -9.99 2.64
CA LYS A 125 -14.51 -9.86 3.45
C LYS A 125 -14.30 -10.55 4.78
N SER A 126 -14.93 -10.07 5.83
CA SER A 126 -14.98 -10.77 7.12
C SER A 126 -16.35 -10.59 7.76
N ASN A 127 -16.82 -11.62 8.48
CA ASN A 127 -18.03 -11.53 9.29
C ASN A 127 -17.82 -10.79 10.61
N ARG A 128 -16.61 -10.27 10.84
CA ARG A 128 -16.25 -9.48 12.02
C ARG A 128 -15.53 -8.20 11.59
N THR A 129 -15.62 -7.18 12.42
CA THR A 129 -14.83 -5.94 12.27
C THR A 129 -13.39 -6.15 12.74
N TRP A 130 -12.47 -5.42 12.14
CA TRP A 130 -11.05 -5.43 12.44
C TRP A 130 -10.60 -4.02 12.81
N GLU A 131 -9.67 -3.93 13.73
CA GLU A 131 -8.90 -2.72 13.96
C GLU A 131 -7.68 -2.68 13.04
N SER A 132 -7.24 -1.49 12.68
CA SER A 132 -6.07 -1.33 11.83
C SER A 132 -5.19 -0.20 12.32
N TYR A 133 -3.90 -0.40 12.27
CA TYR A 133 -2.86 0.55 12.64
C TYR A 133 -1.97 0.80 11.43
N ARG A 134 -1.49 2.03 11.28
CA ARG A 134 -0.61 2.43 10.17
C ARG A 134 0.68 3.03 10.70
N ASN A 135 1.77 2.84 9.97
CA ASN A 135 3.08 3.38 10.34
C ASN A 135 3.12 4.91 10.49
N ILE A 136 2.21 5.62 9.84
CA ILE A 136 2.09 7.09 9.92
C ILE A 136 1.52 7.60 11.26
N HIS A 137 0.83 6.73 12.01
CA HIS A 137 0.26 7.07 13.29
C HIS A 137 0.99 6.32 14.41
N PRO A 138 1.73 7.01 15.29
CA PRO A 138 2.45 6.35 16.36
C PRO A 138 1.45 5.75 17.36
N VAL A 139 1.26 4.44 17.28
CA VAL A 139 0.51 3.66 18.27
C VAL A 139 1.52 2.89 19.11
N LYS A 140 1.46 3.04 20.42
CA LYS A 140 2.32 2.25 21.32
C LYS A 140 1.93 0.78 21.24
N ASN A 141 2.94 -0.09 21.15
CA ASN A 141 2.80 -1.54 21.19
C ASN A 141 2.03 -2.18 20.02
N CYS A 142 1.99 -1.53 18.85
CA CYS A 142 1.44 -2.13 17.65
C CYS A 142 2.56 -2.71 16.79
N PRO A 143 2.57 -4.02 16.49
CA PRO A 143 3.58 -4.65 15.65
C PRO A 143 3.29 -4.38 14.17
N ILE A 144 3.55 -3.16 13.70
CA ILE A 144 3.44 -2.79 12.29
C ILE A 144 4.58 -3.46 11.52
N GLY A 145 4.20 -4.44 10.69
CA GLY A 145 5.12 -5.24 9.89
C GLY A 145 5.07 -4.93 8.40
N LEU A 146 5.17 -5.98 7.59
CA LEU A 146 5.46 -5.98 6.16
C LEU A 146 4.62 -5.01 5.30
N SER A 147 3.33 -4.90 5.56
CA SER A 147 2.46 -4.02 4.77
C SER A 147 2.51 -2.55 5.20
N GLY A 148 3.30 -2.19 6.24
CA GLY A 148 3.25 -0.87 6.88
C GLY A 148 1.90 -0.60 7.57
N ILE A 149 1.02 -1.58 7.58
CA ILE A 149 -0.30 -1.58 8.23
C ILE A 149 -0.45 -2.91 8.97
N GLY A 150 -0.88 -2.87 10.24
CA GLY A 150 -1.32 -4.04 10.98
C GLY A 150 -2.84 -4.13 10.97
N LEU A 151 -3.39 -5.33 10.79
CA LEU A 151 -4.81 -5.60 10.95
C LEU A 151 -4.98 -6.50 12.16
N TRP A 152 -5.64 -6.00 13.19
CA TRP A 152 -5.69 -6.63 14.51
C TRP A 152 -7.10 -6.93 15.01
N ARG A 153 -7.20 -7.97 15.85
CA ARG A 153 -8.41 -8.37 16.55
C ARG A 153 -8.09 -9.16 17.81
N ASP A 154 -8.82 -8.88 18.90
CA ASP A 154 -8.66 -9.48 20.23
C ASP A 154 -9.40 -10.82 20.43
N SER A 155 -10.17 -11.28 19.45
CA SER A 155 -11.05 -12.44 19.63
C SER A 155 -11.27 -13.22 18.35
N GLY A 156 -11.39 -14.54 18.49
CA GLY A 156 -11.73 -15.47 17.43
C GLY A 156 -13.17 -15.34 16.92
N GLY A 157 -13.69 -16.42 16.34
CA GLY A 157 -15.06 -16.49 15.80
C GLY A 157 -15.25 -15.63 14.54
N PHE A 158 -14.18 -15.29 13.87
CA PHE A 158 -14.18 -14.66 12.54
C PHE A 158 -13.97 -15.70 11.45
N VAL A 159 -14.40 -15.31 10.26
CA VAL A 159 -13.94 -15.88 9.00
C VAL A 159 -13.55 -14.71 8.11
N MET A 160 -12.37 -14.78 7.50
CA MET A 160 -11.91 -13.83 6.51
C MET A 160 -11.83 -14.52 5.15
N GLU A 161 -12.63 -14.11 4.20
CA GLU A 161 -12.59 -14.55 2.80
C GLU A 161 -11.58 -13.70 2.04
N MET A 162 -10.68 -14.34 1.32
CA MET A 162 -9.88 -13.73 0.27
C MET A 162 -10.32 -14.32 -1.08
N ASP A 163 -10.64 -13.46 -2.02
CA ASP A 163 -11.12 -13.83 -3.37
C ASP A 163 -10.37 -13.01 -4.43
N VAL A 164 -9.63 -13.68 -5.30
CA VAL A 164 -8.89 -13.09 -6.42
C VAL A 164 -9.85 -12.82 -7.57
N LYS A 165 -9.93 -11.56 -8.00
CA LYS A 165 -10.84 -11.12 -9.08
C LYS A 165 -10.22 -11.27 -10.46
N ASP A 166 -8.94 -10.97 -10.59
CA ASP A 166 -8.21 -11.20 -11.83
C ASP A 166 -7.68 -12.64 -11.86
N LEU A 167 -8.27 -13.48 -12.72
CA LEU A 167 -7.91 -14.90 -12.81
C LEU A 167 -6.44 -15.13 -13.22
N ALA A 168 -5.78 -14.12 -13.77
CA ALA A 168 -4.33 -14.15 -14.00
C ALA A 168 -3.53 -14.33 -12.71
N TYR A 169 -4.12 -14.01 -11.55
CA TYR A 169 -3.50 -14.13 -10.23
C TYR A 169 -4.04 -15.28 -9.36
N LYS A 170 -4.69 -16.27 -9.96
CA LYS A 170 -4.88 -17.56 -9.26
C LYS A 170 -3.54 -18.05 -8.72
N PHE A 171 -3.54 -18.67 -7.56
CA PHE A 171 -2.33 -19.03 -6.82
C PHE A 171 -2.30 -20.52 -6.44
N ASN A 172 -1.10 -21.07 -6.36
CA ASN A 172 -0.85 -22.40 -5.81
C ASN A 172 -0.36 -22.32 -4.38
N THR A 173 0.39 -21.26 -4.05
CA THR A 173 0.92 -21.03 -2.70
C THR A 173 0.32 -19.77 -2.13
N ILE A 174 -0.15 -19.87 -0.88
CA ILE A 174 -0.48 -18.74 -0.03
C ILE A 174 0.40 -18.77 1.21
N LYS A 175 1.01 -17.63 1.55
CA LYS A 175 1.81 -17.44 2.76
C LYS A 175 1.14 -16.37 3.62
N ILE A 176 1.04 -16.61 4.93
CA ILE A 176 0.51 -15.66 5.91
C ILE A 176 1.68 -15.11 6.71
N ILE A 177 1.77 -13.79 6.81
CA ILE A 177 2.81 -13.08 7.56
C ILE A 177 2.16 -12.48 8.80
N THR A 178 2.63 -12.90 9.97
CA THR A 178 2.16 -12.48 11.29
C THR A 178 3.33 -11.93 12.12
N PRO A 179 3.09 -11.16 13.19
CA PRO A 179 4.16 -10.73 14.07
C PRO A 179 4.93 -11.92 14.62
N GLN A 180 6.26 -11.85 14.56
CA GLN A 180 7.18 -12.88 15.07
C GLN A 180 6.88 -14.30 14.55
N ASN A 181 6.25 -14.38 13.37
CA ASN A 181 5.83 -15.63 12.74
C ASN A 181 4.92 -16.50 13.66
N GLN A 182 4.05 -15.87 14.43
CA GLN A 182 3.12 -16.58 15.33
C GLN A 182 2.00 -17.25 14.51
N ASP A 183 1.62 -18.45 14.92
CA ASP A 183 0.55 -19.23 14.30
C ASP A 183 -0.83 -18.73 14.78
N MET A 184 -1.32 -17.68 14.12
CA MET A 184 -2.57 -17.00 14.48
C MET A 184 -3.76 -17.41 13.61
N PHE A 185 -3.51 -17.94 12.42
CA PHE A 185 -4.53 -18.22 11.43
C PHE A 185 -4.40 -19.63 10.87
N ASP A 186 -5.52 -20.35 10.82
CA ASP A 186 -5.66 -21.52 9.97
C ASP A 186 -6.19 -21.10 8.59
N LEU A 187 -5.80 -21.85 7.56
CA LEU A 187 -6.36 -21.73 6.22
C LEU A 187 -7.44 -22.78 6.01
N ALA A 188 -8.50 -22.43 5.29
CA ALA A 188 -9.59 -23.33 5.01
C ALA A 188 -10.21 -23.12 3.62
N ILE A 189 -10.88 -24.17 3.14
CA ILE A 189 -11.77 -24.10 1.97
C ILE A 189 -13.20 -24.45 2.40
N SER A 190 -14.18 -24.06 1.59
CA SER A 190 -15.58 -24.46 1.79
C SER A 190 -16.23 -24.78 0.46
N SER A 191 -16.91 -25.93 0.37
CA SER A 191 -17.77 -26.27 -0.77
C SER A 191 -19.18 -25.69 -0.67
N LYS A 192 -19.60 -25.27 0.55
CA LYS A 192 -20.95 -24.78 0.84
C LYS A 192 -21.04 -23.26 0.75
N ILE A 193 -19.96 -22.54 1.06
CA ILE A 193 -19.94 -21.07 1.11
C ILE A 193 -19.26 -20.53 -0.14
N ASN A 194 -20.06 -19.99 -1.06
CA ASN A 194 -19.52 -19.31 -2.25
C ASN A 194 -19.00 -17.90 -1.96
N SER A 195 -19.52 -17.23 -0.94
CA SER A 195 -19.01 -15.94 -0.45
C SER A 195 -19.60 -15.64 0.93
N ILE A 196 -18.78 -15.03 1.79
CA ILE A 196 -19.22 -14.62 3.13
C ILE A 196 -20.20 -13.44 3.00
N GLN A 197 -21.38 -13.62 3.61
CA GLN A 197 -22.26 -12.51 3.91
C GLN A 197 -21.89 -11.95 5.29
N THR A 198 -21.45 -10.70 5.31
CA THR A 198 -20.96 -10.04 6.53
C THR A 198 -22.09 -9.66 7.47
N THR A 199 -23.27 -9.39 6.91
CA THR A 199 -24.46 -8.98 7.66
C THR A 199 -25.67 -9.76 7.19
N GLU A 200 -26.65 -9.91 8.08
CA GLU A 200 -27.96 -10.45 7.79
C GLU A 200 -29.03 -9.52 8.38
N PRO A 201 -30.27 -9.49 7.84
CA PRO A 201 -31.36 -8.73 8.44
C PRO A 201 -31.60 -9.18 9.89
N LYS A 202 -31.83 -8.22 10.77
CA LYS A 202 -32.26 -8.53 12.14
C LYS A 202 -33.69 -9.03 12.08
N VAL A 203 -33.90 -10.28 12.46
CA VAL A 203 -35.22 -10.89 12.50
C VAL A 203 -35.82 -10.68 13.88
N ILE A 204 -37.00 -10.09 13.90
CA ILE A 204 -37.80 -9.88 15.12
C ILE A 204 -39.00 -10.86 15.08
N THR A 205 -39.31 -11.48 16.23
CA THR A 205 -40.50 -12.26 16.40
C THR A 205 -41.62 -11.38 16.92
N HIS A 206 -42.64 -11.14 16.10
CA HIS A 206 -43.81 -10.35 16.45
C HIS A 206 -44.99 -11.26 16.82
N LYS A 207 -45.55 -11.14 18.03
CA LYS A 207 -46.79 -11.83 18.42
C LYS A 207 -47.96 -10.97 18.01
N ILE A 208 -48.82 -11.50 17.10
CA ILE A 208 -49.97 -10.82 16.56
C ILE A 208 -50.98 -10.50 17.66
N LYS A 209 -51.34 -9.25 17.83
CA LYS A 209 -52.37 -8.78 18.76
C LYS A 209 -53.75 -8.81 18.12
N LYS A 210 -54.80 -8.81 18.95
CA LYS A 210 -56.20 -8.73 18.48
C LYS A 210 -56.42 -7.42 17.75
N GLY A 211 -56.92 -7.50 16.51
CA GLY A 211 -57.16 -6.35 15.64
C GLY A 211 -55.99 -5.92 14.74
N GLU A 212 -54.81 -6.50 14.88
CA GLU A 212 -53.68 -6.21 13.96
C GLU A 212 -53.90 -6.88 12.60
N VAL A 213 -53.57 -6.15 11.53
CA VAL A 213 -53.51 -6.65 10.15
C VAL A 213 -52.08 -6.55 9.61
N LEU A 214 -51.80 -7.32 8.54
CA LEU A 214 -50.41 -7.34 7.99
C LEU A 214 -49.93 -5.94 7.58
N GLY A 215 -50.82 -5.03 7.15
CA GLY A 215 -50.47 -3.65 6.79
C GLY A 215 -49.90 -2.88 7.99
N THR A 216 -50.63 -2.89 9.11
CA THR A 216 -50.16 -2.17 10.33
C THR A 216 -48.87 -2.74 10.91
N ILE A 217 -48.65 -4.06 10.78
CA ILE A 217 -47.41 -4.70 11.18
C ILE A 217 -46.28 -4.32 10.22
N ALA A 218 -46.54 -4.30 8.92
CA ALA A 218 -45.58 -3.89 7.90
C ALA A 218 -45.08 -2.44 8.14
N ASP A 219 -46.02 -1.51 8.35
CA ASP A 219 -45.72 -0.11 8.66
C ASP A 219 -44.86 0.03 9.94
N LYS A 220 -45.26 -0.70 11.00
CA LYS A 220 -44.58 -0.68 12.30
C LYS A 220 -43.10 -1.04 12.20
N TYR A 221 -42.73 -1.99 11.32
CA TYR A 221 -41.39 -2.48 11.16
C TYR A 221 -40.68 -1.96 9.89
N ASN A 222 -41.36 -1.05 9.16
CA ASN A 222 -40.86 -0.47 7.90
C ASN A 222 -40.44 -1.54 6.87
N VAL A 223 -41.32 -2.54 6.69
CA VAL A 223 -41.16 -3.64 5.72
C VAL A 223 -42.41 -3.76 4.87
N SER A 224 -42.35 -4.48 3.76
CA SER A 224 -43.55 -4.70 2.92
C SER A 224 -44.32 -5.92 3.39
N ILE A 225 -45.65 -5.92 3.10
CA ILE A 225 -46.53 -7.08 3.32
C ILE A 225 -46.00 -8.31 2.57
N THR A 226 -45.46 -8.10 1.38
CA THR A 226 -44.90 -9.17 0.54
C THR A 226 -43.70 -9.83 1.22
N GLU A 227 -42.78 -9.07 1.85
CA GLU A 227 -41.67 -9.61 2.63
C GLU A 227 -42.16 -10.41 3.82
N ILE A 228 -43.11 -9.89 4.61
CA ILE A 228 -43.70 -10.62 5.74
C ILE A 228 -44.30 -11.95 5.29
N LYS A 229 -45.07 -11.94 4.18
CA LYS A 229 -45.70 -13.15 3.63
C LYS A 229 -44.66 -14.17 3.19
N ARG A 230 -43.62 -13.75 2.46
CA ARG A 230 -42.53 -14.62 2.01
C ARG A 230 -41.83 -15.27 3.18
N ASP A 231 -41.42 -14.47 4.18
CA ASP A 231 -40.59 -14.91 5.30
C ASP A 231 -41.39 -15.81 6.28
N ASN A 232 -42.71 -15.80 6.22
CA ASN A 232 -43.60 -16.61 7.05
C ASN A 232 -44.44 -17.64 6.23
N HIS A 233 -44.16 -17.81 4.95
CA HIS A 233 -44.84 -18.74 4.05
C HIS A 233 -46.40 -18.53 4.02
N LEU A 234 -46.82 -17.27 4.15
CA LEU A 234 -48.27 -16.95 4.16
C LEU A 234 -48.84 -16.90 2.74
N LYS A 235 -49.93 -17.66 2.50
CA LYS A 235 -50.61 -17.68 1.21
C LYS A 235 -51.61 -16.51 1.03
N SER A 236 -52.06 -15.90 2.13
CA SER A 236 -53.03 -14.77 2.09
C SER A 236 -52.62 -13.71 3.13
N ASN A 237 -53.38 -12.61 3.17
CA ASN A 237 -53.16 -11.56 4.20
C ASN A 237 -53.89 -11.86 5.52
N ASN A 238 -54.58 -12.98 5.62
CA ASN A 238 -55.30 -13.37 6.82
C ASN A 238 -54.35 -13.90 7.89
N ILE A 239 -54.29 -13.20 9.01
CA ILE A 239 -53.51 -13.54 10.18
C ILE A 239 -54.40 -13.74 11.40
N ARG A 240 -53.92 -14.51 12.39
CA ARG A 240 -54.72 -14.78 13.62
C ARG A 240 -53.96 -14.26 14.83
N ALA A 241 -54.70 -13.54 15.69
CA ALA A 241 -54.18 -13.10 16.98
C ALA A 241 -53.60 -14.27 17.80
N GLY A 242 -52.51 -14.02 18.52
CA GLY A 242 -51.77 -15.00 19.31
C GLY A 242 -50.71 -15.79 18.57
N ARG A 243 -50.72 -15.83 17.22
CA ARG A 243 -49.63 -16.40 16.43
C ARG A 243 -48.45 -15.46 16.31
N THR A 244 -47.30 -15.99 15.94
CA THR A 244 -46.08 -15.22 15.76
C THR A 244 -45.71 -15.11 14.29
N LEU A 245 -45.14 -13.97 13.93
CA LEU A 245 -44.52 -13.68 12.63
C LEU A 245 -43.01 -13.43 12.82
N LYS A 246 -42.22 -13.97 11.93
CA LYS A 246 -40.83 -13.57 11.76
C LYS A 246 -40.75 -12.39 10.81
N ILE A 247 -40.15 -11.30 11.21
CA ILE A 247 -40.04 -10.07 10.45
C ILE A 247 -38.58 -9.72 10.29
N ALA A 248 -38.08 -9.83 9.08
CA ALA A 248 -36.71 -9.39 8.72
C ALA A 248 -36.75 -7.86 8.56
N THR A 249 -36.23 -7.13 9.53
CA THR A 249 -36.19 -5.65 9.50
C THR A 249 -35.07 -5.15 8.57
N LYS A 250 -35.10 -3.84 8.24
CA LYS A 250 -34.00 -3.17 7.51
C LYS A 250 -32.75 -3.01 8.36
N GLU A 251 -32.83 -3.17 9.68
CA GLU A 251 -31.65 -3.25 10.54
C GLU A 251 -30.88 -4.52 10.22
N THR A 252 -29.58 -4.43 10.17
CA THR A 252 -28.70 -5.58 9.95
C THR A 252 -27.90 -5.92 11.22
N ARG A 253 -27.62 -7.20 11.39
CA ARG A 253 -26.68 -7.69 12.39
C ARG A 253 -25.53 -8.45 11.71
N GLN A 254 -24.39 -8.57 12.36
CA GLN A 254 -23.31 -9.41 11.87
C GLN A 254 -23.75 -10.87 11.82
N LYS A 255 -23.54 -11.50 10.67
CA LYS A 255 -23.90 -12.91 10.49
C LYS A 255 -22.95 -13.83 11.25
N THR A 256 -23.51 -14.77 12.01
CA THR A 256 -22.74 -15.87 12.58
C THR A 256 -22.56 -16.95 11.52
N ILE A 257 -21.32 -17.38 11.32
CA ILE A 257 -20.97 -18.43 10.35
C ILE A 257 -20.50 -19.63 11.15
N SER A 258 -21.05 -20.82 10.85
CA SER A 258 -20.64 -22.05 11.50
C SER A 258 -19.25 -22.47 11.00
N MET A 259 -18.33 -22.70 11.90
CA MET A 259 -16.98 -23.19 11.57
C MET A 259 -16.98 -24.60 10.96
N SER A 260 -18.05 -25.40 11.20
CA SER A 260 -18.21 -26.73 10.60
C SER A 260 -18.41 -26.72 9.07
N GLU A 261 -18.61 -25.55 8.47
CA GLU A 261 -18.72 -25.41 7.02
C GLU A 261 -17.37 -25.25 6.32
N PHE A 262 -16.29 -25.17 7.08
CA PHE A 262 -14.92 -25.02 6.59
C PHE A 262 -14.12 -26.28 6.83
N VAL A 263 -13.33 -26.65 5.81
CA VAL A 263 -12.37 -27.75 5.90
C VAL A 263 -10.99 -27.12 6.06
N PRO A 264 -10.35 -27.26 7.25
CA PRO A 264 -9.02 -26.75 7.47
C PRO A 264 -8.00 -27.42 6.53
N LEU A 265 -7.01 -26.68 6.11
CA LEU A 265 -5.91 -27.13 5.27
C LEU A 265 -4.67 -27.41 6.13
N ALA A 266 -3.85 -28.37 5.71
CA ALA A 266 -2.59 -28.65 6.40
C ALA A 266 -1.56 -27.56 6.08
N ILE A 267 -1.35 -26.64 7.02
CA ILE A 267 -0.41 -25.53 6.91
C ILE A 267 0.99 -26.03 7.27
N LYS A 268 1.99 -25.54 6.56
CA LYS A 268 3.42 -25.66 6.85
C LYS A 268 3.96 -24.32 7.33
N SER A 269 5.13 -24.33 7.96
CA SER A 269 5.81 -23.12 8.42
C SER A 269 7.23 -23.07 7.89
N ASP A 270 7.68 -21.86 7.56
CA ASP A 270 9.09 -21.54 7.37
C ASP A 270 9.52 -20.47 8.38
N SER A 271 10.71 -19.89 8.21
CA SER A 271 11.25 -18.90 9.15
C SER A 271 10.47 -17.58 9.16
N TYR A 272 9.61 -17.32 8.17
CA TYR A 272 8.97 -16.02 7.95
C TYR A 272 7.46 -16.08 7.74
N SER A 273 6.91 -17.27 7.50
CA SER A 273 5.50 -17.43 7.16
C SER A 273 4.90 -18.78 7.54
N HIS A 274 3.58 -18.80 7.70
CA HIS A 274 2.78 -20.01 7.66
C HIS A 274 2.17 -20.11 6.27
N TYR A 275 2.28 -21.28 5.60
CA TYR A 275 1.90 -21.38 4.20
C TYR A 275 1.19 -22.69 3.84
N TYR A 276 0.42 -22.63 2.77
CA TYR A 276 -0.23 -23.77 2.14
C TYR A 276 0.10 -23.83 0.66
N ASN A 277 0.38 -25.04 0.16
CA ASN A 277 0.59 -25.31 -1.25
C ASN A 277 -0.55 -26.18 -1.78
N SER A 278 -1.17 -25.74 -2.87
CA SER A 278 -2.22 -26.47 -3.58
C SER A 278 -1.72 -26.97 -4.94
N GLU A 279 -2.01 -28.22 -5.28
CA GLU A 279 -1.74 -28.73 -6.62
C GLU A 279 -2.54 -27.98 -7.69
N ASN A 280 -3.78 -27.62 -7.37
CA ASN A 280 -4.64 -26.85 -8.26
C ASN A 280 -4.63 -25.37 -7.90
N ALA A 281 -4.54 -24.49 -8.89
CA ALA A 281 -4.54 -23.07 -8.66
C ALA A 281 -5.90 -22.59 -8.10
N LEU A 282 -5.85 -21.98 -6.91
CA LEU A 282 -6.98 -21.43 -6.19
C LEU A 282 -7.25 -19.98 -6.58
N SER A 283 -8.51 -19.56 -6.53
CA SER A 283 -8.91 -18.14 -6.62
C SER A 283 -9.51 -17.63 -5.33
N ARG A 284 -9.84 -18.54 -4.39
CA ARG A 284 -10.48 -18.21 -3.10
C ARG A 284 -9.95 -19.09 -2.00
N ILE A 285 -9.81 -18.49 -0.82
CA ILE A 285 -9.46 -19.19 0.40
C ILE A 285 -10.03 -18.43 1.60
N PHE A 286 -10.14 -19.10 2.73
CA PHE A 286 -10.62 -18.52 3.98
C PHE A 286 -9.52 -18.59 5.04
N LEU A 287 -9.34 -17.49 5.76
CA LEU A 287 -8.56 -17.45 7.00
C LEU A 287 -9.55 -17.57 8.16
N ILE A 288 -9.31 -18.52 9.02
CA ILE A 288 -10.08 -18.78 10.24
C ILE A 288 -9.15 -18.70 11.45
N PRO A 289 -9.68 -18.45 12.66
CA PRO A 289 -8.83 -18.34 13.84
C PRO A 289 -8.16 -19.67 14.16
N ASN A 290 -6.84 -19.66 14.38
CA ASN A 290 -6.17 -20.75 15.05
C ASN A 290 -6.64 -20.79 16.51
N LYS A 291 -6.96 -21.96 17.03
CA LYS A 291 -7.60 -22.15 18.35
C LYS A 291 -6.66 -21.83 19.52
N GLU A 292 -5.36 -21.96 19.30
CA GLU A 292 -4.34 -21.71 20.34
C GLU A 292 -4.00 -20.22 20.48
N ALA A 293 -4.35 -19.40 19.47
CA ALA A 293 -4.11 -17.97 19.47
C ALA A 293 -5.12 -17.22 20.34
N LYS A 294 -4.65 -16.22 21.08
CA LYS A 294 -5.48 -15.37 21.95
C LYS A 294 -5.94 -14.10 21.26
N ASP A 295 -5.13 -13.60 20.37
CA ASP A 295 -5.34 -12.45 19.50
C ASP A 295 -4.88 -12.77 18.09
N TYR A 296 -5.22 -11.92 17.15
CA TYR A 296 -5.01 -12.16 15.73
C TYR A 296 -4.49 -10.90 15.07
N GLU A 297 -3.32 -11.00 14.49
CA GLU A 297 -2.73 -9.89 13.75
C GLU A 297 -2.18 -10.36 12.41
N LEU A 298 -2.53 -9.63 11.35
CA LEU A 298 -2.10 -9.90 9.99
C LEU A 298 -1.23 -8.75 9.48
N ASN A 299 0.00 -9.06 9.09
CA ASN A 299 0.94 -8.11 8.49
C ASN A 299 1.05 -8.25 6.96
N GLY A 300 0.55 -9.32 6.38
CA GLY A 300 0.52 -9.52 4.94
C GLY A 300 0.17 -10.94 4.51
N ILE A 301 -0.18 -11.08 3.25
CA ILE A 301 -0.39 -12.37 2.59
C ILE A 301 0.39 -12.35 1.28
N VAL A 302 1.07 -13.44 0.93
CA VAL A 302 1.80 -13.56 -0.33
C VAL A 302 1.16 -14.66 -1.18
N LEU A 303 0.88 -14.35 -2.44
CA LEU A 303 0.26 -15.26 -3.39
C LEU A 303 1.23 -15.58 -4.53
N GLU A 304 1.57 -16.86 -4.66
CA GLU A 304 2.52 -17.33 -5.68
C GLU A 304 1.88 -18.40 -6.56
N LYS A 305 2.37 -18.51 -7.79
CA LYS A 305 2.09 -19.63 -8.68
C LYS A 305 3.22 -20.65 -8.62
N ASP A 306 2.90 -21.85 -8.98
CA ASP A 306 3.90 -22.89 -9.26
C ASP A 306 4.41 -22.77 -10.72
N ALA A 307 5.01 -21.62 -11.01
CA ALA A 307 5.53 -21.25 -12.31
C ALA A 307 6.73 -20.30 -12.14
N PRO A 308 7.71 -20.36 -13.05
CA PRO A 308 8.79 -19.37 -13.10
C PRO A 308 8.29 -18.01 -13.60
N GLY A 309 9.06 -16.95 -13.33
CA GLY A 309 8.75 -15.61 -13.81
C GLY A 309 8.81 -14.57 -12.70
N ILE A 310 8.12 -13.47 -12.91
CA ILE A 310 8.13 -12.30 -12.02
C ILE A 310 7.02 -12.40 -10.97
N ILE A 311 7.38 -12.15 -9.71
CA ILE A 311 6.50 -11.76 -8.62
C ILE A 311 6.77 -10.29 -8.34
N TYR A 312 5.75 -9.44 -8.44
CA TYR A 312 5.89 -7.99 -8.19
C TYR A 312 5.00 -7.57 -7.02
N SER A 313 5.60 -7.33 -5.88
CA SER A 313 4.92 -6.96 -4.64
C SER A 313 4.94 -5.44 -4.44
N GLY A 314 3.78 -4.82 -4.28
CA GLY A 314 3.66 -3.41 -3.91
C GLY A 314 3.38 -3.27 -2.41
N ILE A 315 4.14 -2.44 -1.73
CA ILE A 315 3.93 -2.02 -0.34
C ILE A 315 3.69 -0.52 -0.35
N GLY A 316 2.49 -0.07 -0.01
CA GLY A 316 2.19 1.35 0.02
C GLY A 316 1.32 1.70 1.21
N VAL A 317 1.59 2.86 1.83
CA VAL A 317 0.79 3.40 2.93
C VAL A 317 0.49 4.88 2.66
N ASN A 318 -0.81 5.21 2.58
CA ASN A 318 -1.23 6.59 2.38
C ASN A 318 -0.61 7.52 3.43
N GLY A 319 0.10 8.53 2.98
CA GLY A 319 0.72 9.51 3.85
C GLY A 319 2.12 9.14 4.37
N ALA A 320 2.64 7.95 4.06
CA ALA A 320 3.92 7.48 4.57
C ALA A 320 5.12 8.24 4.00
N LYS A 321 6.16 8.32 4.83
CA LYS A 321 7.48 8.87 4.59
C LYS A 321 8.54 7.81 4.91
N TYR A 322 9.79 8.01 4.49
CA TYR A 322 10.89 7.13 4.91
C TYR A 322 10.98 7.02 6.44
N SER A 323 10.88 8.15 7.15
CA SER A 323 10.90 8.18 8.62
C SER A 323 9.75 7.41 9.26
N ASP A 324 8.61 7.22 8.58
CA ASP A 324 7.51 6.44 9.12
C ASP A 324 7.79 4.94 9.06
N TYR A 325 8.45 4.46 8.02
CA TYR A 325 8.93 3.08 7.95
C TYR A 325 10.10 2.83 8.91
N ASN A 326 11.05 3.77 9.02
CA ASN A 326 12.24 3.66 9.87
C ASN A 326 11.91 3.45 11.36
N LYS A 327 10.72 3.83 11.81
CA LYS A 327 10.25 3.63 13.20
C LYS A 327 9.94 2.17 13.56
N TYR A 328 9.78 1.28 12.57
CA TYR A 328 9.24 -0.06 12.81
C TYR A 328 10.23 -1.17 12.36
N PRO A 329 11.07 -1.66 13.28
CA PRO A 329 12.04 -2.73 12.96
C PRO A 329 11.40 -3.98 12.37
N LEU A 330 10.19 -4.36 12.82
CA LEU A 330 9.46 -5.52 12.34
C LEU A 330 9.19 -5.45 10.83
N PHE A 331 8.98 -4.25 10.27
CA PHE A 331 8.83 -4.07 8.82
C PHE A 331 10.05 -4.60 8.06
N PHE A 332 11.25 -4.26 8.51
CA PHE A 332 12.50 -4.69 7.87
C PHE A 332 12.77 -6.18 8.09
N GLU A 333 12.48 -6.69 9.27
CA GLU A 333 12.60 -8.13 9.57
C GLU A 333 11.71 -8.97 8.65
N GLN A 334 10.46 -8.56 8.47
CA GLN A 334 9.49 -9.27 7.64
C GLN A 334 9.72 -9.09 6.14
N LEU A 335 10.46 -8.07 5.71
CA LEU A 335 10.78 -7.85 4.30
C LEU A 335 11.53 -9.06 3.68
N LYS A 336 12.26 -9.82 4.50
CA LYS A 336 12.90 -11.08 4.09
C LYS A 336 11.91 -12.13 3.57
N SER A 337 10.67 -12.13 4.05
CA SER A 337 9.65 -13.08 3.60
C SER A 337 9.31 -12.95 2.11
N LEU A 338 9.62 -11.81 1.51
CA LEU A 338 9.44 -11.55 0.08
C LEU A 338 10.66 -11.94 -0.76
N HIS A 339 11.78 -12.30 -0.15
CA HIS A 339 13.03 -12.68 -0.83
C HIS A 339 13.39 -11.72 -1.99
N PRO A 340 13.50 -10.41 -1.77
CA PRO A 340 13.62 -9.44 -2.85
C PRO A 340 14.91 -9.63 -3.66
N ASP A 341 14.76 -9.71 -4.98
CA ASP A 341 15.86 -9.68 -5.97
C ASP A 341 16.10 -8.27 -6.50
N LEU A 342 15.09 -7.42 -6.42
CA LEU A 342 15.13 -5.99 -6.74
C LEU A 342 14.20 -5.24 -5.80
N LEU A 343 14.68 -4.11 -5.29
CA LEU A 343 13.90 -3.15 -4.53
C LEU A 343 13.63 -1.90 -5.36
N VAL A 344 12.41 -1.36 -5.28
CA VAL A 344 12.02 -0.10 -5.90
C VAL A 344 11.42 0.80 -4.82
N PHE A 345 11.88 2.06 -4.74
CA PHE A 345 11.38 3.02 -3.75
C PHE A 345 10.71 4.21 -4.44
N SER A 346 9.52 4.57 -3.96
CA SER A 346 8.70 5.68 -4.46
C SER A 346 8.12 6.46 -3.29
N LEU A 347 8.96 7.27 -2.64
CA LEU A 347 8.62 8.15 -1.52
C LEU A 347 9.15 9.56 -1.78
N GLY A 348 8.66 10.56 -1.06
CA GLY A 348 9.07 11.96 -1.20
C GLY A 348 7.90 12.93 -1.32
N THR A 349 6.74 12.46 -1.76
CA THR A 349 5.55 13.34 -1.88
C THR A 349 5.12 13.88 -0.52
N ASN A 350 5.03 13.04 0.50
CA ASN A 350 4.59 13.46 1.83
C ASN A 350 5.65 14.27 2.58
N GLU A 351 6.92 13.92 2.41
CA GLU A 351 8.05 14.71 2.92
C GLU A 351 8.02 16.13 2.34
N SER A 352 7.74 16.28 1.05
CA SER A 352 7.64 17.59 0.39
C SER A 352 6.46 18.42 0.92
N TYR A 353 5.36 17.76 1.26
CA TYR A 353 4.18 18.41 1.88
C TYR A 353 4.47 18.94 3.29
N ASP A 354 5.31 18.23 4.02
CA ASP A 354 5.79 18.64 5.35
C ASP A 354 6.96 19.63 5.29
N HIS A 355 7.37 20.06 4.09
CA HIS A 355 8.50 20.94 3.85
C HIS A 355 9.82 20.38 4.42
N LEU A 356 10.01 19.05 4.34
CA LEU A 356 11.21 18.44 4.85
C LEU A 356 12.43 18.95 4.07
N ASP A 357 13.46 19.36 4.79
CA ASP A 357 14.71 19.78 4.20
C ASP A 357 15.31 18.69 3.29
N PRO A 358 15.80 19.02 2.06
CA PRO A 358 16.27 18.02 1.10
C PRO A 358 17.43 17.16 1.63
N GLU A 359 18.34 17.72 2.43
CA GLU A 359 19.42 16.93 3.02
C GLU A 359 18.88 15.95 4.08
N LYS A 360 17.87 16.38 4.84
CA LYS A 360 17.20 15.50 5.81
C LYS A 360 16.45 14.38 5.10
N TYR A 361 15.76 14.67 3.99
CA TYR A 361 15.13 13.65 3.15
C TYR A 361 16.13 12.57 2.70
N ILE A 362 17.30 12.99 2.23
CA ILE A 362 18.37 12.05 1.84
C ILE A 362 18.91 11.26 3.04
N ARG A 363 19.00 11.86 4.22
CA ARG A 363 19.41 11.12 5.43
C ARG A 363 18.38 10.04 5.78
N GLU A 364 17.08 10.34 5.71
CA GLU A 364 16.02 9.37 5.99
C GLU A 364 15.99 8.23 4.95
N LEU A 365 16.24 8.52 3.66
CA LEU A 365 16.41 7.51 2.62
C LEU A 365 17.63 6.59 2.91
N LYS A 366 18.77 7.17 3.28
CA LYS A 366 19.96 6.38 3.61
C LYS A 366 19.77 5.52 4.85
N GLU A 367 19.10 6.02 5.86
CA GLU A 367 18.70 5.25 7.04
C GLU A 367 17.80 4.08 6.67
N PHE A 368 16.82 4.29 5.78
CA PHE A 368 15.93 3.25 5.28
C PHE A 368 16.73 2.14 4.55
N ILE A 369 17.65 2.52 3.69
CA ILE A 369 18.56 1.58 3.01
C ILE A 369 19.42 0.82 4.04
N SER A 370 19.97 1.51 5.02
CA SER A 370 20.79 0.91 6.08
C SER A 370 20.02 -0.14 6.89
N ASN A 371 18.76 0.17 7.24
CA ASN A 371 17.88 -0.76 7.96
C ASN A 371 17.58 -2.02 7.14
N ILE A 372 17.41 -1.89 5.82
CA ILE A 372 17.26 -3.04 4.90
C ILE A 372 18.54 -3.87 4.84
N ARG A 373 19.70 -3.22 4.67
CA ARG A 373 21.00 -3.91 4.61
C ARG A 373 21.33 -4.62 5.93
N ALA A 374 20.93 -4.07 7.07
CA ALA A 374 21.05 -4.72 8.38
C ALA A 374 20.32 -6.07 8.45
N GLN A 375 19.29 -6.26 7.62
CA GLN A 375 18.58 -7.54 7.47
C GLN A 375 19.29 -8.53 6.51
N LYS A 376 20.49 -8.21 6.00
CA LYS A 376 21.21 -9.02 4.99
C LYS A 376 20.43 -9.15 3.67
N ILE A 377 19.71 -8.10 3.29
CA ILE A 377 19.04 -7.98 1.99
C ILE A 377 19.94 -7.12 1.10
N ASP A 378 20.66 -7.76 0.15
CA ASP A 378 21.64 -7.12 -0.72
C ASP A 378 21.09 -6.81 -2.13
N ALA A 379 19.78 -6.98 -2.32
CA ALA A 379 19.11 -6.69 -3.59
C ALA A 379 19.45 -5.27 -4.10
N PRO A 380 19.73 -5.08 -5.39
CA PRO A 380 19.92 -3.74 -5.96
C PRO A 380 18.66 -2.90 -5.80
N ILE A 381 18.86 -1.57 -5.86
CA ILE A 381 17.79 -0.61 -5.56
C ILE A 381 17.60 0.33 -6.75
N ILE A 382 16.34 0.51 -7.13
CA ILE A 382 15.89 1.62 -7.99
C ILE A 382 15.18 2.63 -7.08
N VAL A 383 15.58 3.90 -7.12
CA VAL A 383 14.81 4.99 -6.51
C VAL A 383 14.08 5.73 -7.62
N MET A 384 12.78 5.86 -7.49
CA MET A 384 11.99 6.75 -8.32
C MET A 384 11.94 8.13 -7.67
N THR A 385 12.22 9.19 -8.43
CA THR A 385 12.01 10.54 -7.92
C THR A 385 10.52 10.79 -7.71
N PRO A 386 10.12 11.60 -6.71
CA PRO A 386 8.72 11.93 -6.51
C PRO A 386 8.16 12.66 -7.73
N PRO A 387 6.91 12.36 -8.15
CA PRO A 387 6.32 12.99 -9.32
C PRO A 387 6.04 14.49 -9.09
N PRO A 388 5.98 15.32 -10.16
CA PRO A 388 5.62 16.71 -10.01
C PRO A 388 4.23 16.87 -9.40
N SER A 389 4.10 17.77 -8.43
CA SER A 389 2.88 18.01 -7.69
C SER A 389 2.74 19.48 -7.27
N LEU A 390 1.53 19.94 -6.93
CA LEU A 390 1.32 21.24 -6.34
C LEU A 390 1.18 21.13 -4.81
N LEU A 391 1.84 22.04 -4.11
CA LEU A 391 1.67 22.22 -2.68
C LEU A 391 0.69 23.36 -2.45
N ARG A 392 -0.52 23.06 -1.96
CA ARG A 392 -1.59 24.05 -1.76
C ARG A 392 -1.84 24.91 -3.02
N ARG A 393 -1.85 24.27 -4.19
CA ARG A 393 -2.01 24.89 -5.52
C ARG A 393 -0.87 25.81 -5.98
N LYS A 394 0.27 25.79 -5.28
CA LYS A 394 1.51 26.46 -5.71
C LYS A 394 2.53 25.41 -6.17
N PRO A 395 3.51 25.77 -7.01
CA PRO A 395 4.60 24.86 -7.35
C PRO A 395 5.27 24.26 -6.12
N ASN A 396 5.41 22.95 -6.08
CA ASN A 396 6.09 22.24 -5.01
C ASN A 396 7.58 22.09 -5.37
N THR A 397 8.41 23.05 -4.97
CA THR A 397 9.83 23.07 -5.29
C THR A 397 10.63 21.97 -4.57
N TYR A 398 10.11 21.45 -3.43
CA TYR A 398 10.78 20.38 -2.69
C TYR A 398 10.94 19.12 -3.52
N VAL A 399 9.94 18.75 -4.37
CA VAL A 399 10.06 17.55 -5.21
C VAL A 399 11.15 17.68 -6.26
N ASP A 400 11.39 18.89 -6.80
CA ASP A 400 12.50 19.21 -7.69
C ASP A 400 13.85 19.05 -6.98
N ASP A 401 13.97 19.63 -5.78
CA ASP A 401 15.17 19.54 -4.96
C ASP A 401 15.47 18.08 -4.57
N TYR A 402 14.45 17.28 -4.23
CA TYR A 402 14.60 15.85 -3.93
C TYR A 402 15.08 15.06 -5.16
N ALA A 403 14.50 15.32 -6.34
CA ALA A 403 14.92 14.67 -7.58
C ALA A 403 16.42 14.92 -7.84
N LYS A 404 16.86 16.18 -7.77
CA LYS A 404 18.27 16.56 -7.92
C LYS A 404 19.17 15.87 -6.89
N GLN A 405 18.77 15.84 -5.62
CA GLN A 405 19.55 15.21 -4.56
C GLN A 405 19.66 13.70 -4.74
N ILE A 406 18.59 13.00 -5.14
CA ILE A 406 18.62 11.57 -5.45
C ILE A 406 19.62 11.29 -6.58
N LEU A 407 19.55 12.04 -7.68
CA LEU A 407 20.49 11.91 -8.80
C LEU A 407 21.95 12.14 -8.38
N ASN A 408 22.21 13.14 -7.54
CA ASN A 408 23.55 13.47 -7.05
C ASN A 408 24.19 12.35 -6.23
N ILE A 409 23.39 11.60 -5.45
CA ILE A 409 23.94 10.51 -4.61
C ILE A 409 23.96 9.16 -5.33
N ALA A 410 23.30 9.02 -6.47
CA ALA A 410 23.03 7.74 -7.13
C ALA A 410 24.29 6.89 -7.36
N GLN A 411 25.35 7.47 -7.93
CA GLN A 411 26.61 6.73 -8.18
C GLN A 411 27.32 6.36 -6.89
N LYS A 412 27.40 7.30 -5.94
CA LYS A 412 28.10 7.11 -4.67
C LYS A 412 27.45 6.01 -3.82
N GLU A 413 26.13 5.98 -3.78
CA GLU A 413 25.34 5.02 -3.00
C GLU A 413 24.98 3.76 -3.81
N ASN A 414 25.52 3.61 -5.03
CA ASN A 414 25.23 2.50 -5.95
C ASN A 414 23.73 2.27 -6.17
N LEU A 415 22.99 3.34 -6.38
CA LEU A 415 21.54 3.32 -6.67
C LEU A 415 21.29 3.52 -8.17
N ALA A 416 20.36 2.79 -8.72
CA ALA A 416 19.75 3.13 -9.99
C ALA A 416 18.62 4.15 -9.74
N VAL A 417 18.39 5.07 -10.66
CA VAL A 417 17.35 6.10 -10.50
C VAL A 417 16.49 6.18 -11.76
N TRP A 418 15.18 6.15 -11.57
CA TRP A 418 14.24 6.56 -12.60
C TRP A 418 13.68 7.91 -12.25
N ASP A 419 13.97 8.91 -13.08
CA ASP A 419 13.56 10.29 -12.85
C ASP A 419 12.12 10.53 -13.31
N LEU A 420 11.16 10.10 -12.48
CA LEU A 420 9.73 10.30 -12.72
C LEU A 420 9.35 11.80 -12.75
N TYR A 421 10.08 12.65 -11.99
CA TYR A 421 9.84 14.09 -12.00
C TYR A 421 10.07 14.67 -13.39
N GLU A 422 11.22 14.40 -13.98
CA GLU A 422 11.57 14.89 -15.31
C GLU A 422 10.74 14.21 -16.42
N GLU A 423 10.47 12.91 -16.30
CA GLU A 423 9.64 12.13 -17.24
C GLU A 423 8.23 12.73 -17.41
N PHE A 424 7.72 13.38 -16.36
CA PHE A 424 6.43 14.10 -16.37
C PHE A 424 6.57 15.61 -16.61
N GLY A 425 7.75 16.06 -17.08
CA GLY A 425 8.03 17.45 -17.47
C GLY A 425 8.22 18.40 -16.30
N GLY A 426 8.55 17.87 -15.13
CA GLY A 426 8.78 18.64 -13.91
C GLY A 426 7.63 19.58 -13.58
N MET A 427 7.93 20.70 -12.92
CA MET A 427 6.90 21.70 -12.58
C MET A 427 6.28 22.38 -13.81
N SER A 428 7.02 22.49 -14.91
CA SER A 428 6.51 23.09 -16.16
C SER A 428 5.44 22.22 -16.82
N GLY A 429 5.56 20.88 -16.70
CA GLY A 429 4.64 19.90 -17.28
C GLY A 429 3.30 19.77 -16.55
N ILE A 430 3.19 20.21 -15.31
CA ILE A 430 2.03 19.90 -14.45
C ILE A 430 0.68 20.39 -15.02
N ARG A 431 0.67 21.53 -15.72
CA ARG A 431 -0.54 22.02 -16.38
C ARG A 431 -0.95 21.13 -17.54
N GLN A 432 0.02 20.63 -18.30
CA GLN A 432 -0.22 19.72 -19.42
C GLN A 432 -0.76 18.39 -18.92
N LEU A 433 -0.24 17.86 -17.80
CA LEU A 433 -0.76 16.66 -17.15
C LEU A 433 -2.24 16.83 -16.77
N LYS A 434 -2.63 18.03 -16.33
CA LYS A 434 -4.04 18.34 -16.01
C LYS A 434 -4.92 18.37 -17.25
N VAL A 435 -4.47 19.03 -18.32
CA VAL A 435 -5.20 19.09 -19.60
C VAL A 435 -5.39 17.69 -20.18
N GLN A 436 -4.39 16.81 -20.05
CA GLN A 436 -4.45 15.42 -20.49
C GLN A 436 -5.27 14.51 -19.56
N GLY A 437 -5.76 15.03 -18.43
CA GLY A 437 -6.50 14.25 -17.44
C GLY A 437 -5.66 13.19 -16.72
N LEU A 438 -4.34 13.38 -16.63
CA LEU A 438 -3.41 12.45 -15.98
C LEU A 438 -3.24 12.73 -14.49
N ILE A 439 -3.41 13.99 -14.05
CA ILE A 439 -3.33 14.37 -12.63
C ILE A 439 -4.73 14.62 -12.05
N GLY A 440 -4.94 14.25 -10.79
CA GLY A 440 -6.19 14.38 -10.07
C GLY A 440 -6.60 15.83 -9.76
N PRO A 441 -7.76 16.05 -9.14
CA PRO A 441 -8.26 17.39 -8.80
C PRO A 441 -7.45 18.07 -7.69
N ASP A 442 -6.76 17.31 -6.86
CA ASP A 442 -5.90 17.80 -5.78
C ASP A 442 -4.51 18.24 -6.25
N TRP A 443 -4.14 17.94 -7.52
CA TRP A 443 -2.86 18.26 -8.13
C TRP A 443 -1.65 17.55 -7.46
N VAL A 444 -1.91 16.45 -6.77
CA VAL A 444 -0.91 15.62 -6.10
C VAL A 444 -1.01 14.19 -6.60
N HIS A 445 -2.19 13.60 -6.43
CA HIS A 445 -2.45 12.25 -6.89
C HIS A 445 -2.79 12.24 -8.38
N TYR A 446 -2.40 11.16 -9.03
CA TYR A 446 -2.66 10.96 -10.44
C TYR A 446 -3.99 10.25 -10.67
N SER A 447 -4.58 10.45 -11.82
CA SER A 447 -5.73 9.67 -12.26
C SER A 447 -5.31 8.21 -12.53
N LYS A 448 -6.27 7.30 -12.67
CA LYS A 448 -5.98 5.93 -13.09
C LYS A 448 -5.09 5.92 -14.35
N ARG A 449 -5.45 6.71 -15.38
CA ARG A 449 -4.66 6.85 -16.62
C ARG A 449 -3.26 7.41 -16.35
N GLY A 450 -3.13 8.32 -15.38
CA GLY A 450 -1.85 8.89 -14.99
C GLY A 450 -0.94 7.83 -14.37
N TYR A 451 -1.44 7.02 -13.46
CA TYR A 451 -0.68 5.92 -12.85
C TYR A 451 -0.35 4.82 -13.87
N GLU A 452 -1.29 4.46 -14.76
CA GLU A 452 -1.01 3.52 -15.84
C GLU A 452 0.08 4.05 -16.77
N LYS A 453 0.07 5.36 -17.08
CA LYS A 453 1.14 6.01 -17.87
C LYS A 453 2.48 5.96 -17.15
N GLN A 454 2.54 6.22 -15.83
CA GLN A 454 3.76 6.07 -15.03
C GLN A 454 4.30 4.65 -15.09
N GLY A 455 3.44 3.66 -14.88
CA GLY A 455 3.82 2.24 -14.95
C GLY A 455 4.33 1.82 -16.33
N ASP A 456 3.70 2.31 -17.38
CA ASP A 456 4.12 2.08 -18.77
C ASP A 456 5.51 2.66 -19.05
N LEU A 457 5.73 3.92 -18.75
CA LEU A 457 7.02 4.60 -18.96
C LEU A 457 8.15 3.99 -18.14
N PHE A 458 7.89 3.68 -16.86
CA PHE A 458 8.87 2.97 -16.04
C PHE A 458 9.26 1.63 -16.67
N THR A 459 8.28 0.85 -17.10
CA THR A 459 8.55 -0.46 -17.70
C THR A 459 9.35 -0.31 -19.00
N GLN A 460 9.06 0.68 -19.82
CA GLN A 460 9.83 0.96 -21.03
C GLN A 460 11.28 1.34 -20.70
N ALA A 461 11.49 2.24 -19.72
CA ALA A 461 12.81 2.63 -19.26
C ALA A 461 13.61 1.43 -18.72
N PHE A 462 12.96 0.60 -17.92
CA PHE A 462 13.54 -0.63 -17.37
C PHE A 462 13.95 -1.61 -18.48
N LEU A 463 13.07 -1.87 -19.44
CA LEU A 463 13.34 -2.80 -20.53
C LEU A 463 14.43 -2.28 -21.46
N ARG A 464 14.46 -0.97 -21.78
CA ARG A 464 15.57 -0.37 -22.53
C ARG A 464 16.91 -0.55 -21.82
N SER A 465 16.95 -0.33 -20.51
CA SER A 465 18.15 -0.52 -19.71
C SER A 465 18.61 -1.98 -19.70
N TYR A 466 17.68 -2.92 -19.64
CA TYR A 466 17.96 -4.35 -19.75
C TYR A 466 18.47 -4.75 -21.14
N ASP A 467 17.86 -4.25 -22.21
CA ASP A 467 18.31 -4.53 -23.59
C ASP A 467 19.69 -3.94 -23.85
N ASN A 468 19.97 -2.74 -23.32
CA ASN A 468 21.32 -2.13 -23.36
C ASN A 468 22.36 -2.95 -22.59
N PHE A 469 21.97 -3.57 -21.47
CA PHE A 469 22.85 -4.48 -20.73
C PHE A 469 23.19 -5.73 -21.56
N LYS A 470 22.21 -6.34 -22.23
CA LYS A 470 22.44 -7.51 -23.11
C LYS A 470 23.30 -7.18 -24.33
N SER A 471 23.13 -5.99 -24.91
CA SER A 471 23.90 -5.59 -26.11
C SER A 471 25.37 -5.27 -25.85
N LYS A 472 25.79 -5.10 -24.58
CA LYS A 472 27.16 -4.81 -24.18
C LYS A 472 28.00 -6.08 -23.84
N LYS A 473 27.38 -7.25 -23.88
CA LYS A 473 28.04 -8.55 -23.75
C LYS A 473 28.48 -9.06 -25.10
#